data_d8caa0fdac06adb8ae8749b287f82f4e
#
_entry.id   d8caa0fdac06adb8ae8749b287f82f4e
#
_cell.length_a   1.000
_cell.length_b   1.000
_cell.length_c   1.000
_cell.angle_alpha   90.00
_cell.angle_beta   90.00
_cell.angle_gamma   90.00
#
_symmetry.space_group_name_H-M   'P 1'
#
loop_
_entity.id
_entity.type
_entity.pdbx_description
1 polymer ?
#
loop_
_entity_poly.entity_id
_entity_poly.type
_entity_poly.pdbx_seq_one_letter_code
_entity_poly.pdbx_strand_id
1 'polypeptide(L)'
;MSSVAVHQAVLSDLPELAKIFDQYREFQGEKTDLAAAQQFLQARFDRGESAVFIARNAHVPVGFAQLYPSFSSVSMKPVFILNDLFVLESGRRKGVASKLLTAMEGYAWSRGAIRVTLNVARINKSGQALYEAQGWSQDSQFLMYHRFPSKN
;
A
#
# COMPACT_ATOMS: atom_id res chain seq x y z
N MET A 1 -4.56 12.32 22.54
CA MET A 1 -5.38 11.97 21.39
C MET A 1 -4.54 11.99 20.13
N SER A 2 -4.80 11.05 19.25
CA SER A 2 -4.07 10.98 17.98
C SER A 2 -4.58 12.04 17.02
N SER A 3 -3.66 12.79 16.39
CA SER A 3 -3.97 13.74 15.33
C SER A 3 -3.85 13.10 13.95
N VAL A 4 -3.74 11.77 13.88
CA VAL A 4 -3.57 11.03 12.64
C VAL A 4 -4.91 10.90 11.92
N ALA A 5 -4.93 11.32 10.66
CA ALA A 5 -6.09 11.14 9.79
C ALA A 5 -5.64 10.47 8.50
N VAL A 6 -6.49 9.60 7.96
CA VAL A 6 -6.24 8.91 6.70
C VAL A 6 -7.33 9.27 5.71
N HIS A 7 -6.92 9.58 4.49
CA HIS A 7 -7.88 9.80 3.40
C HIS A 7 -7.33 9.22 2.11
N GLN A 8 -8.22 8.96 1.16
CA GLN A 8 -7.80 8.53 -0.17
C GLN A 8 -7.09 9.70 -0.85
N ALA A 9 -5.90 9.46 -1.37
CA ALA A 9 -5.11 10.50 -2.02
C ALA A 9 -5.77 10.93 -3.32
N VAL A 10 -5.72 12.23 -3.58
CA VAL A 10 -6.17 12.84 -4.82
C VAL A 10 -4.98 13.47 -5.53
N LEU A 11 -5.17 13.93 -6.77
CA LEU A 11 -4.08 14.42 -7.59
C LEU A 11 -3.27 15.54 -6.92
N SER A 12 -3.93 16.40 -6.15
CA SER A 12 -3.24 17.47 -5.44
C SER A 12 -2.30 16.97 -4.33
N ASP A 13 -2.46 15.73 -3.88
CA ASP A 13 -1.56 15.12 -2.90
C ASP A 13 -0.27 14.60 -3.53
N LEU A 14 -0.21 14.54 -4.87
CA LEU A 14 0.86 13.86 -5.57
C LEU A 14 2.27 14.34 -5.20
N PRO A 15 2.56 15.65 -5.11
CA PRO A 15 3.91 16.07 -4.75
C PRO A 15 4.39 15.55 -3.40
N GLU A 16 3.54 15.59 -2.38
CA GLU A 16 3.88 15.08 -1.06
C GLU A 16 3.93 13.55 -1.05
N LEU A 17 2.99 12.92 -1.73
CA LEU A 17 2.95 11.46 -1.84
C LEU A 17 4.20 10.92 -2.54
N ALA A 18 4.65 11.59 -3.60
CA ALA A 18 5.86 11.19 -4.32
C ALA A 18 7.09 11.20 -3.43
N LYS A 19 7.18 12.17 -2.52
CA LYS A 19 8.30 12.24 -1.57
C LYS A 19 8.31 11.05 -0.63
N ILE A 20 7.15 10.69 -0.07
CA ILE A 20 7.05 9.51 0.81
C ILE A 20 7.33 8.24 0.03
N PHE A 21 6.80 8.14 -1.18
CA PHE A 21 7.01 6.99 -2.04
C PHE A 21 8.49 6.80 -2.38
N ASP A 22 9.19 7.89 -2.66
CA ASP A 22 10.62 7.85 -2.93
C ASP A 22 11.39 7.37 -1.68
N GLN A 23 11.03 7.84 -0.49
CA GLN A 23 11.63 7.37 0.77
C GLN A 23 11.35 5.89 1.03
N TYR A 24 10.16 5.43 0.70
CA TYR A 24 9.82 4.02 0.78
C TYR A 24 10.70 3.17 -0.12
N ARG A 25 10.94 3.63 -1.35
CA ARG A 25 11.81 2.94 -2.29
C ARG A 25 13.25 2.90 -1.79
N GLU A 26 13.73 3.98 -1.19
CA GLU A 26 15.05 4.00 -0.55
C GLU A 26 15.13 2.97 0.59
N PHE A 27 14.08 2.90 1.39
CA PHE A 27 14.00 1.92 2.48
C PHE A 27 14.06 0.49 1.93
N GLN A 28 13.54 0.27 0.72
CA GLN A 28 13.59 -1.03 0.05
C GLN A 28 14.91 -1.28 -0.69
N GLY A 29 15.87 -0.39 -0.58
CA GLY A 29 17.19 -0.56 -1.17
C GLY A 29 17.40 0.08 -2.53
N GLU A 30 16.42 0.83 -3.01
CA GLU A 30 16.54 1.53 -4.29
C GLU A 30 17.19 2.90 -4.11
N LYS A 31 17.72 3.44 -5.19
CA LYS A 31 18.26 4.79 -5.19
C LYS A 31 17.14 5.81 -5.21
N THR A 32 17.35 6.95 -4.56
CA THR A 32 16.41 8.05 -4.64
C THR A 32 16.24 8.52 -6.08
N ASP A 33 15.00 8.76 -6.49
CA ASP A 33 14.67 9.27 -7.82
C ASP A 33 13.26 9.87 -7.76
N LEU A 34 13.19 11.06 -7.21
CA LEU A 34 11.88 11.71 -6.99
C LEU A 34 11.12 11.92 -8.29
N ALA A 35 11.81 12.28 -9.36
CA ALA A 35 11.15 12.51 -10.65
C ALA A 35 10.50 11.23 -11.18
N ALA A 36 11.21 10.11 -11.12
CA ALA A 36 10.66 8.83 -11.54
C ALA A 36 9.51 8.37 -10.64
N ALA A 37 9.63 8.60 -9.33
CA ALA A 37 8.58 8.29 -8.36
C ALA A 37 7.30 9.06 -8.70
N GLN A 38 7.42 10.35 -8.98
CA GLN A 38 6.28 11.18 -9.32
C GLN A 38 5.65 10.74 -10.64
N GLN A 39 6.44 10.44 -11.65
CA GLN A 39 5.95 9.96 -12.95
C GLN A 39 5.20 8.63 -12.81
N PHE A 40 5.73 7.71 -12.02
CA PHE A 40 5.09 6.42 -11.79
C PHE A 40 3.70 6.60 -11.16
N LEU A 41 3.63 7.39 -10.10
CA LEU A 41 2.37 7.64 -9.40
C LEU A 41 1.38 8.42 -10.27
N GLN A 42 1.87 9.42 -11.02
CA GLN A 42 1.04 10.19 -11.93
C GLN A 42 0.36 9.29 -12.96
N ALA A 43 1.11 8.34 -13.52
CA ALA A 43 0.56 7.41 -14.50
C ALA A 43 -0.52 6.53 -13.88
N ARG A 44 -0.34 6.11 -12.61
CA ARG A 44 -1.37 5.33 -11.90
C ARG A 44 -2.65 6.14 -11.72
N PHE A 45 -2.53 7.41 -11.32
CA PHE A 45 -3.67 8.31 -11.19
C PHE A 45 -4.37 8.51 -12.52
N ASP A 46 -3.60 8.81 -13.57
CA ASP A 46 -4.14 9.12 -14.90
C ASP A 46 -4.94 7.97 -15.49
N ARG A 47 -4.55 6.74 -15.17
CA ARG A 47 -5.16 5.53 -15.75
C ARG A 47 -6.11 4.81 -14.79
N GLY A 48 -6.28 5.33 -13.58
CA GLY A 48 -7.12 4.67 -12.59
C GLY A 48 -6.62 3.28 -12.20
N GLU A 49 -5.30 3.10 -12.14
CA GLU A 49 -4.70 1.79 -11.94
C GLU A 49 -4.35 1.47 -10.49
N SER A 50 -4.56 2.42 -9.59
CA SER A 50 -4.35 2.18 -8.17
C SER A 50 -5.26 3.07 -7.33
N ALA A 51 -5.46 2.68 -6.07
CA ALA A 51 -6.04 3.52 -5.05
C ALA A 51 -4.98 3.72 -3.98
N VAL A 52 -4.69 4.97 -3.65
CA VAL A 52 -3.66 5.31 -2.67
C VAL A 52 -4.30 6.00 -1.49
N PHE A 53 -3.85 5.65 -0.29
CA PHE A 53 -4.31 6.26 0.95
C PHE A 53 -3.12 6.93 1.62
N ILE A 54 -3.31 8.15 2.08
CA ILE A 54 -2.27 8.93 2.73
C ILE A 54 -2.68 9.20 4.18
N ALA A 55 -1.73 9.00 5.08
CA ALA A 55 -1.92 9.30 6.50
C ALA A 55 -1.18 10.58 6.82
N ARG A 56 -1.85 11.49 7.54
CA ARG A 56 -1.26 12.75 7.99
C ARG A 56 -1.38 12.84 9.51
N ASN A 57 -0.35 13.37 10.13
CA ASN A 57 -0.37 13.70 11.54
C ASN A 57 -0.26 15.21 11.65
N ALA A 58 -1.31 15.88 12.14
CA ALA A 58 -1.39 17.34 12.19
C ALA A 58 -1.03 17.95 10.82
N HIS A 59 -1.65 17.44 9.74
CA HIS A 59 -1.50 17.86 8.36
C HIS A 59 -0.18 17.45 7.69
N VAL A 60 0.75 16.83 8.44
CA VAL A 60 2.03 16.40 7.89
C VAL A 60 1.93 14.95 7.42
N PRO A 61 2.28 14.64 6.15
CA PRO A 61 2.25 13.26 5.67
C PRO A 61 3.22 12.38 6.45
N VAL A 62 2.73 11.23 6.94
CA VAL A 62 3.55 10.30 7.73
C VAL A 62 3.49 8.87 7.23
N GLY A 63 2.64 8.56 6.27
CA GLY A 63 2.55 7.21 5.74
C GLY A 63 1.62 7.11 4.55
N PHE A 64 1.68 5.97 3.86
CA PHE A 64 0.78 5.72 2.74
C PHE A 64 0.55 4.23 2.57
N ALA A 65 -0.52 3.90 1.85
CA ALA A 65 -0.81 2.55 1.40
C ALA A 65 -1.26 2.62 -0.05
N GLN A 66 -0.87 1.65 -0.87
CA GLN A 66 -1.26 1.60 -2.27
C GLN A 66 -1.87 0.25 -2.61
N LEU A 67 -3.07 0.27 -3.17
CA LEU A 67 -3.80 -0.89 -3.65
C LEU A 67 -3.79 -0.92 -5.17
N TYR A 68 -3.54 -2.12 -5.73
CA TYR A 68 -3.77 -2.36 -7.16
C TYR A 68 -5.01 -3.21 -7.33
N PRO A 69 -5.90 -2.86 -8.27
CA PRO A 69 -7.08 -3.68 -8.53
C PRO A 69 -6.73 -4.91 -9.34
N SER A 70 -7.44 -5.98 -9.07
CA SER A 70 -7.36 -7.21 -9.86
C SER A 70 -8.74 -7.88 -9.81
N PHE A 71 -8.83 -9.10 -10.30
CA PHE A 71 -10.10 -9.81 -10.40
C PHE A 71 -9.91 -11.28 -10.09
N SER A 72 -10.93 -11.87 -9.48
CA SER A 72 -11.06 -13.31 -9.36
C SER A 72 -12.00 -13.77 -10.47
N SER A 73 -11.47 -14.51 -11.45
CA SER A 73 -12.31 -15.02 -12.54
C SER A 73 -13.31 -16.04 -12.04
N VAL A 74 -12.90 -16.92 -11.14
CA VAL A 74 -13.79 -17.96 -10.61
C VAL A 74 -14.97 -17.32 -9.87
N SER A 75 -14.73 -16.32 -9.05
CA SER A 75 -15.79 -15.65 -8.29
C SER A 75 -16.48 -14.54 -9.07
N MET A 76 -15.93 -14.14 -10.20
CA MET A 76 -16.42 -13.01 -11.01
C MET A 76 -16.56 -11.74 -10.16
N LYS A 77 -15.57 -11.48 -9.33
CA LYS A 77 -15.56 -10.36 -8.38
C LYS A 77 -14.21 -9.66 -8.37
N PRO A 78 -14.18 -8.38 -8.01
CA PRO A 78 -12.90 -7.70 -7.83
C PRO A 78 -12.15 -8.22 -6.60
N VAL A 79 -10.83 -8.11 -6.67
CA VAL A 79 -9.93 -8.32 -5.56
C VAL A 79 -8.93 -7.17 -5.59
N PHE A 80 -8.25 -6.91 -4.48
CA PHE A 80 -7.19 -5.90 -4.44
C PHE A 80 -5.91 -6.50 -3.90
N ILE A 81 -4.80 -5.91 -4.33
CA ILE A 81 -3.47 -6.26 -3.85
C ILE A 81 -2.96 -5.05 -3.07
N LEU A 82 -2.70 -5.23 -1.78
CA LEU A 82 -2.00 -4.22 -1.00
C LEU A 82 -0.52 -4.36 -1.34
N ASN A 83 -0.07 -3.53 -2.28
CA ASN A 83 1.29 -3.64 -2.79
C ASN A 83 2.30 -2.88 -1.93
N ASP A 84 1.88 -1.74 -1.37
CA ASP A 84 2.78 -0.88 -0.60
C ASP A 84 2.10 -0.42 0.67
N LEU A 85 2.82 -0.51 1.78
CA LEU A 85 2.42 0.04 3.07
C LEU A 85 3.69 0.54 3.76
N PHE A 86 3.74 1.83 4.02
CA PHE A 86 4.93 2.44 4.61
C PHE A 86 4.54 3.56 5.57
N VAL A 87 5.21 3.59 6.71
CA VAL A 87 5.05 4.65 7.70
C VAL A 87 6.44 5.21 7.99
N LEU A 88 6.58 6.53 7.86
CA LEU A 88 7.81 7.23 8.21
C LEU A 88 8.13 7.01 9.69
N GLU A 89 9.40 7.08 10.04
CA GLU A 89 9.82 6.90 11.43
C GLU A 89 9.09 7.85 12.36
N SER A 90 8.89 9.09 11.94
CA SER A 90 8.16 10.11 12.71
C SER A 90 6.70 9.74 12.97
N GLY A 91 6.14 8.86 12.16
CA GLY A 91 4.74 8.42 12.31
C GLY A 91 4.57 7.10 13.03
N ARG A 92 5.65 6.42 13.38
CA ARG A 92 5.57 5.08 13.99
C ARG A 92 5.09 5.16 15.43
N ARG A 93 4.54 4.03 15.93
CA ARG A 93 4.00 3.87 17.28
C ARG A 93 2.81 4.78 17.57
N LYS A 94 2.10 5.21 16.53
CA LYS A 94 0.91 6.07 16.64
C LYS A 94 -0.32 5.42 16.00
N GLY A 95 -0.23 4.13 15.66
CA GLY A 95 -1.34 3.41 15.04
C GLY A 95 -1.57 3.78 13.58
N VAL A 96 -0.61 4.38 12.90
CA VAL A 96 -0.77 4.85 11.52
C VAL A 96 -1.02 3.68 10.56
N ALA A 97 -0.23 2.61 10.68
CA ALA A 97 -0.40 1.45 9.81
C ALA A 97 -1.78 0.82 9.96
N SER A 98 -2.26 0.66 11.19
CA SER A 98 -3.60 0.13 11.45
C SER A 98 -4.69 1.00 10.83
N LYS A 99 -4.55 2.32 10.93
CA LYS A 99 -5.52 3.24 10.32
C LYS A 99 -5.50 3.19 8.81
N LEU A 100 -4.31 3.06 8.21
CA LEU A 100 -4.19 2.88 6.76
C LEU A 100 -4.85 1.57 6.32
N LEU A 101 -4.60 0.48 7.04
CA LEU A 101 -5.22 -0.82 6.73
C LEU A 101 -6.75 -0.74 6.83
N THR A 102 -7.26 -0.13 7.87
CA THR A 102 -8.71 0.02 8.05
C THR A 102 -9.32 0.82 6.90
N ALA A 103 -8.70 1.92 6.52
CA ALA A 103 -9.22 2.77 5.44
C ALA A 103 -9.21 2.04 4.10
N MET A 104 -8.13 1.34 3.76
CA MET A 104 -8.05 0.66 2.48
C MET A 104 -8.97 -0.56 2.43
N GLU A 105 -9.16 -1.27 3.55
CA GLU A 105 -10.10 -2.39 3.61
C GLU A 105 -11.52 -1.89 3.38
N GLY A 106 -11.90 -0.79 4.04
CA GLY A 106 -13.21 -0.18 3.82
C GLY A 106 -13.45 0.18 2.37
N TYR A 107 -12.45 0.74 1.70
CA TYR A 107 -12.51 1.05 0.28
C TYR A 107 -12.73 -0.23 -0.54
N ALA A 108 -11.92 -1.27 -0.26
CA ALA A 108 -12.02 -2.53 -1.01
C ALA A 108 -13.41 -3.15 -0.86
N TRP A 109 -13.91 -3.21 0.37
CA TRP A 109 -15.26 -3.79 0.61
C TRP A 109 -16.34 -2.96 -0.06
N SER A 110 -16.23 -1.64 -0.07
CA SER A 110 -17.20 -0.78 -0.74
C SER A 110 -17.24 -0.99 -2.24
N ARG A 111 -16.15 -1.50 -2.83
CA ARG A 111 -16.07 -1.82 -4.26
C ARG A 111 -16.50 -3.25 -4.57
N GLY A 112 -16.96 -4.00 -3.57
CA GLY A 112 -17.40 -5.37 -3.76
C GLY A 112 -16.27 -6.39 -3.82
N ALA A 113 -15.09 -6.04 -3.35
CA ALA A 113 -13.97 -6.97 -3.34
C ALA A 113 -14.23 -8.13 -2.39
N ILE A 114 -13.79 -9.32 -2.78
CA ILE A 114 -13.96 -10.52 -1.94
C ILE A 114 -12.73 -10.77 -1.06
N ARG A 115 -11.61 -10.12 -1.36
CA ARG A 115 -10.41 -10.19 -0.53
C ARG A 115 -9.41 -9.11 -0.92
N VAL A 116 -8.49 -8.86 -0.02
CA VAL A 116 -7.26 -8.11 -0.30
C VAL A 116 -6.10 -9.05 0.02
N THR A 117 -5.09 -9.11 -0.82
CA THR A 117 -3.91 -9.94 -0.61
C THR A 117 -2.67 -9.05 -0.49
N LEU A 118 -1.67 -9.54 0.21
CA LEU A 118 -0.38 -8.87 0.31
C LEU A 118 0.74 -9.90 0.37
N ASN A 119 1.95 -9.45 0.07
CA ASN A 119 3.17 -10.22 0.30
C ASN A 119 3.97 -9.52 1.39
N VAL A 120 4.54 -10.32 2.29
CA VAL A 120 5.42 -9.80 3.33
C VAL A 120 6.66 -10.70 3.37
N ALA A 121 7.83 -10.10 3.50
CA ALA A 121 9.08 -10.86 3.55
C ALA A 121 9.07 -11.80 4.75
N ARG A 122 9.60 -13.01 4.58
CA ARG A 122 9.65 -14.01 5.65
C ARG A 122 10.42 -13.53 6.88
N ILE A 123 11.41 -12.65 6.67
CA ILE A 123 12.21 -12.09 7.76
C ILE A 123 11.54 -10.90 8.45
N ASN A 124 10.50 -10.32 7.84
CA ASN A 124 9.80 -9.17 8.41
C ASN A 124 8.76 -9.64 9.44
N LYS A 125 9.24 -9.97 10.64
CA LYS A 125 8.37 -10.50 11.68
C LYS A 125 7.41 -9.46 12.26
N SER A 126 7.84 -8.20 12.33
CA SER A 126 6.98 -7.13 12.81
C SER A 126 5.82 -6.87 11.85
N GLY A 127 6.07 -6.93 10.54
CA GLY A 127 5.01 -6.80 9.54
C GLY A 127 4.01 -7.93 9.65
N GLN A 128 4.50 -9.16 9.75
CA GLN A 128 3.62 -10.34 9.93
C GLN A 128 2.74 -10.20 11.16
N ALA A 129 3.33 -9.79 12.29
CA ALA A 129 2.58 -9.61 13.51
C ALA A 129 1.50 -8.53 13.38
N LEU A 130 1.81 -7.43 12.69
CA LEU A 130 0.85 -6.37 12.41
C LEU A 130 -0.36 -6.90 11.64
N TYR A 131 -0.11 -7.61 10.55
CA TYR A 131 -1.18 -8.12 9.70
C TYR A 131 -2.04 -9.14 10.45
N GLU A 132 -1.41 -10.07 11.15
CA GLU A 132 -2.12 -11.08 11.93
C GLU A 132 -2.98 -10.45 13.03
N ALA A 133 -2.46 -9.42 13.69
CA ALA A 133 -3.21 -8.69 14.72
C ALA A 133 -4.43 -7.96 14.12
N GLN A 134 -4.36 -7.61 12.84
CA GLN A 134 -5.46 -6.93 12.14
C GLN A 134 -6.43 -7.90 11.46
N GLY A 135 -6.25 -9.19 11.67
CA GLY A 135 -7.18 -10.20 11.15
C GLY A 135 -6.79 -10.83 9.83
N TRP A 136 -5.56 -10.59 9.35
CA TRP A 136 -5.06 -11.24 8.14
C TRP A 136 -4.54 -12.63 8.49
N SER A 137 -4.67 -13.55 7.55
CA SER A 137 -4.17 -14.91 7.71
C SER A 137 -3.32 -15.32 6.52
N GLN A 138 -2.29 -16.09 6.79
CA GLN A 138 -1.41 -16.60 5.75
C GLN A 138 -2.15 -17.63 4.89
N ASP A 139 -1.98 -17.55 3.57
CA ASP A 139 -2.55 -18.53 2.65
C ASP A 139 -1.82 -19.86 2.81
N SER A 140 -2.59 -20.94 2.96
CA SER A 140 -2.06 -22.30 3.09
C SER A 140 -2.36 -23.16 1.87
N GLN A 141 -3.10 -22.64 0.90
CA GLN A 141 -3.56 -23.44 -0.26
C GLN A 141 -2.78 -23.16 -1.54
N PHE A 142 -2.21 -21.99 -1.67
CA PHE A 142 -1.57 -21.56 -2.91
C PHE A 142 -0.12 -21.20 -2.70
N LEU A 143 0.71 -21.58 -3.67
CA LEU A 143 2.12 -21.19 -3.75
C LEU A 143 2.26 -20.12 -4.82
N MET A 144 3.18 -19.20 -4.62
CA MET A 144 3.47 -18.15 -5.58
C MET A 144 4.67 -18.56 -6.42
N TYR A 145 4.54 -18.42 -7.74
CA TYR A 145 5.61 -18.69 -8.69
C TYR A 145 5.88 -17.43 -9.50
N HIS A 146 7.15 -17.19 -9.80
CA HIS A 146 7.57 -16.09 -10.67
C HIS A 146 8.25 -16.65 -11.90
N ARG A 147 8.13 -15.97 -13.01
CA ARG A 147 8.93 -16.21 -14.19
C ARG A 147 9.46 -14.87 -14.67
N PHE A 148 10.75 -14.80 -14.91
CA PHE A 148 11.39 -13.56 -15.31
C PHE A 148 11.75 -13.61 -16.81
N PRO A 149 11.76 -12.44 -17.49
CA PRO A 149 12.19 -12.40 -18.87
C PRO A 149 13.65 -12.79 -18.98
N SER A 150 14.01 -13.41 -20.11
CA SER A 150 15.41 -13.77 -20.36
C SER A 150 16.23 -12.51 -20.49
N LYS A 151 17.46 -12.55 -19.95
CA LYS A 151 18.44 -11.49 -20.14
C LYS A 151 19.14 -11.73 -21.47
N ASN A 152 18.97 -10.81 -22.41
CA ASN A 152 19.65 -10.83 -23.70
C ASN A 152 20.58 -9.64 -23.81
#